data_2909ae0b9637cbfab55377569a9439ee
#
_entry.id   2909ae0b9637cbfab55377569a9439ee
#
_cell.length_a   1.000
_cell.length_b   1.000
_cell.length_c   1.000
_cell.angle_alpha   90.00
_cell.angle_beta   90.00
_cell.angle_gamma   90.00
#
_symmetry.space_group_name_H-M   'P 1'
#
loop_
_entity.id
_entity.type
_entity.pdbx_description
1 polymer ?
#
loop_
_entity_poly.entity_id
_entity_poly.type
_entity_poly.pdbx_seq_one_letter_code
_entity_poly.pdbx_strand_id
1 'polypeptide(L)'
;SGLESPILILGSIFPDEAEDLVRHDLSTIVCTLPLAQALAKEAKKQNKTTSVHIKVDTGMNRLGVSPEHLPELLNQISNLPNLKIEGVSTHFASADDEDLSITQAQLKKFQAALACLKKGDSPLIHCSNTSALFKYPESHFDMVRPGLILYGAHPSPTLQAVLNEKENLSP
;
A
#
# COMPACT_ATOMS: atom_id res chain seq x y z
N SER A 1 7.09 -19.78 10.18
CA SER A 1 6.42 -18.96 11.21
C SER A 1 5.09 -19.58 11.69
N GLY A 2 4.54 -20.58 11.01
CA GLY A 2 3.23 -21.15 11.31
C GLY A 2 2.04 -20.25 10.92
N LEU A 3 2.29 -19.12 10.26
CA LEU A 3 1.25 -18.26 9.70
C LEU A 3 0.95 -18.71 8.27
N GLU A 4 -0.30 -18.99 7.98
CA GLU A 4 -0.79 -19.35 6.64
C GLU A 4 -1.26 -18.15 5.83
N SER A 5 -1.50 -16.99 6.51
CA SER A 5 -1.94 -15.76 5.86
C SER A 5 -0.81 -15.09 5.08
N PRO A 6 -1.10 -14.51 3.90
CA PRO A 6 -0.14 -13.70 3.17
C PRO A 6 0.41 -12.54 4.01
N ILE A 7 1.69 -12.26 3.89
CA ILE A 7 2.36 -11.19 4.63
C ILE A 7 2.86 -10.13 3.66
N LEU A 8 2.41 -8.90 3.82
CA LEU A 8 2.87 -7.73 3.08
C LEU A 8 3.80 -6.86 3.93
N ILE A 9 5.04 -6.71 3.49
CA ILE A 9 5.97 -5.72 4.03
C ILE A 9 5.56 -4.34 3.50
N LEU A 10 5.10 -3.45 4.39
CA LEU A 10 4.59 -2.12 4.02
C LEU A 10 5.68 -1.09 3.67
N GLY A 11 6.94 -1.43 3.91
CA GLY A 11 8.11 -0.70 3.45
C GLY A 11 8.65 -1.25 2.13
N SER A 12 9.56 -0.52 1.49
CA SER A 12 10.39 -1.06 0.42
C SER A 12 11.60 -1.76 1.04
N ILE A 13 12.10 -2.77 0.36
CA ILE A 13 13.34 -3.46 0.69
C ILE A 13 14.45 -3.03 -0.28
N PHE A 14 15.68 -3.39 0.01
CA PHE A 14 16.79 -3.27 -0.92
C PHE A 14 16.88 -4.48 -1.87
N PRO A 15 17.46 -4.35 -3.08
CA PRO A 15 17.57 -5.45 -4.03
C PRO A 15 18.31 -6.69 -3.52
N ASP A 16 19.25 -6.54 -2.59
CA ASP A 16 20.00 -7.62 -1.95
C ASP A 16 19.18 -8.44 -0.95
N GLU A 17 18.05 -7.90 -0.47
CA GLU A 17 17.11 -8.62 0.39
C GLU A 17 16.09 -9.46 -0.41
N ALA A 18 16.11 -9.38 -1.75
CA ALA A 18 15.14 -10.07 -2.61
C ALA A 18 15.17 -11.61 -2.43
N GLU A 19 16.34 -12.21 -2.17
CA GLU A 19 16.46 -13.65 -1.96
C GLU A 19 15.65 -14.12 -0.76
N ASP A 20 15.77 -13.43 0.37
CA ASP A 20 15.07 -13.80 1.60
C ASP A 20 13.56 -13.54 1.48
N LEU A 21 13.16 -12.42 0.85
CA LEU A 21 11.76 -12.13 0.63
C LEU A 21 11.07 -13.25 -0.18
N VAL A 22 11.69 -13.66 -1.28
CA VAL A 22 11.15 -14.75 -2.13
C VAL A 22 11.19 -16.09 -1.40
N ARG A 23 12.25 -16.39 -0.65
CA ARG A 23 12.37 -17.63 0.12
C ARG A 23 11.22 -17.80 1.11
N HIS A 24 10.83 -16.73 1.76
CA HIS A 24 9.80 -16.72 2.81
C HIS A 24 8.39 -16.42 2.31
N ASP A 25 8.16 -16.37 1.00
CA ASP A 25 6.87 -16.10 0.36
C ASP A 25 6.23 -14.79 0.85
N LEU A 26 7.05 -13.75 1.03
CA LEU A 26 6.61 -12.43 1.45
C LEU A 26 6.29 -11.55 0.24
N SER A 27 5.29 -10.66 0.39
CA SER A 27 5.03 -9.57 -0.55
C SER A 27 5.66 -8.27 -0.06
N THR A 28 6.01 -7.36 -0.97
CA THR A 28 6.59 -6.07 -0.60
C THR A 28 6.09 -4.93 -1.47
N ILE A 29 6.34 -3.71 -0.98
CA ILE A 29 6.11 -2.48 -1.75
C ILE A 29 7.22 -2.28 -2.77
N VAL A 30 6.83 -2.03 -4.01
CA VAL A 30 7.74 -1.70 -5.12
C VAL A 30 7.37 -0.33 -5.69
N CYS A 31 8.37 0.51 -5.90
CA CYS A 31 8.23 1.82 -6.55
C CYS A 31 9.33 2.08 -7.59
N THR A 32 10.21 1.11 -7.83
CA THR A 32 11.31 1.24 -8.80
C THR A 32 11.50 -0.05 -9.60
N LEU A 33 11.89 0.10 -10.87
CA LEU A 33 12.17 -1.03 -11.74
C LEU A 33 13.36 -1.90 -11.27
N PRO A 34 14.48 -1.36 -10.75
CA PRO A 34 15.59 -2.19 -10.27
C PRO A 34 15.19 -3.18 -9.16
N LEU A 35 14.35 -2.78 -8.21
CA LEU A 35 13.84 -3.69 -7.18
C LEU A 35 12.94 -4.76 -7.79
N ALA A 36 12.02 -4.39 -8.70
CA ALA A 36 11.16 -5.34 -9.39
C ALA A 36 11.99 -6.40 -10.16
N GLN A 37 13.04 -5.97 -10.85
CA GLN A 37 13.94 -6.86 -11.59
C GLN A 37 14.69 -7.82 -10.65
N ALA A 38 15.16 -7.35 -9.50
CA ALA A 38 15.82 -8.20 -8.50
C ALA A 38 14.87 -9.28 -7.98
N LEU A 39 13.64 -8.89 -7.63
CA LEU A 39 12.59 -9.82 -7.18
C LEU A 39 12.24 -10.86 -8.25
N ALA A 40 12.02 -10.43 -9.50
CA ALA A 40 11.71 -11.32 -10.62
C ALA A 40 12.85 -12.33 -10.88
N LYS A 41 14.10 -11.88 -10.81
CA LYS A 41 15.30 -12.71 -10.95
C LYS A 41 15.37 -13.79 -9.86
N GLU A 42 15.19 -13.41 -8.61
CA GLU A 42 15.23 -14.36 -7.49
C GLU A 42 14.00 -15.31 -7.50
N ALA A 43 12.81 -14.80 -7.84
CA ALA A 43 11.63 -15.64 -7.99
C ALA A 43 11.83 -16.73 -9.06
N LYS A 44 12.40 -16.36 -10.22
CA LYS A 44 12.77 -17.32 -11.26
C LYS A 44 13.79 -18.35 -10.77
N LYS A 45 14.83 -17.91 -10.08
CA LYS A 45 15.90 -18.80 -9.52
C LYS A 45 15.33 -19.83 -8.55
N GLN A 46 14.32 -19.42 -7.75
CA GLN A 46 13.67 -20.26 -6.74
C GLN A 46 12.43 -21.01 -7.28
N ASN A 47 12.13 -20.92 -8.59
CA ASN A 47 10.92 -21.48 -9.22
C ASN A 47 9.62 -21.05 -8.54
N LYS A 48 9.54 -19.80 -8.10
CA LYS A 48 8.38 -19.19 -7.45
C LYS A 48 7.81 -18.04 -8.28
N THR A 49 6.65 -17.55 -7.89
CA THR A 49 6.09 -16.25 -8.31
C THR A 49 5.94 -15.39 -7.07
N THR A 50 6.47 -14.18 -7.12
CA THR A 50 6.43 -13.23 -6.00
C THR A 50 5.39 -12.15 -6.26
N SER A 51 4.57 -11.87 -5.24
CA SER A 51 3.58 -10.78 -5.28
C SER A 51 4.20 -9.46 -4.83
N VAL A 52 3.83 -8.38 -5.52
CA VAL A 52 4.26 -7.03 -5.18
C VAL A 52 3.10 -6.04 -5.16
N HIS A 53 3.19 -5.02 -4.32
CA HIS A 53 2.27 -3.89 -4.32
C HIS A 53 2.99 -2.64 -4.81
N ILE A 54 2.44 -1.99 -5.83
CA ILE A 54 3.01 -0.75 -6.35
C ILE A 54 2.56 0.40 -5.47
N LYS A 55 3.51 1.24 -5.05
CA LYS A 55 3.19 2.42 -4.25
C LYS A 55 3.29 3.69 -5.08
N VAL A 56 2.21 4.47 -5.03
CA VAL A 56 2.08 5.78 -5.66
C VAL A 56 2.30 6.87 -4.62
N ASP A 57 3.17 7.81 -4.88
CA ASP A 57 3.33 8.99 -4.03
C ASP A 57 2.36 10.09 -4.49
N THR A 58 1.33 10.29 -3.71
CA THR A 58 0.31 11.32 -3.96
C THR A 58 0.52 12.60 -3.14
N GLY A 59 1.61 12.68 -2.38
CA GLY A 59 1.95 13.84 -1.57
C GLY A 59 2.52 13.54 -0.19
N MET A 60 2.84 12.27 0.14
CA MET A 60 3.57 11.91 1.36
C MET A 60 5.07 12.24 1.23
N ASN A 61 5.61 12.27 -0.01
CA ASN A 61 7.00 12.60 -0.34
C ASN A 61 8.05 11.78 0.42
N ARG A 62 7.75 10.49 0.62
CA ARG A 62 8.65 9.57 1.34
C ARG A 62 9.04 8.36 0.51
N LEU A 63 8.07 7.68 -0.08
CA LEU A 63 8.24 6.44 -0.84
C LEU A 63 7.09 6.31 -1.83
N GLY A 64 7.39 6.02 -3.09
CA GLY A 64 6.39 5.82 -4.14
C GLY A 64 6.84 6.34 -5.49
N VAL A 65 6.25 5.84 -6.56
CA VAL A 65 6.34 6.41 -7.90
C VAL A 65 5.37 7.59 -8.00
N SER A 66 5.72 8.64 -8.73
CA SER A 66 4.76 9.71 -8.98
C SER A 66 3.58 9.23 -9.83
N PRO A 67 2.39 9.82 -9.70
CA PRO A 67 1.21 9.42 -10.48
C PRO A 67 1.45 9.38 -11.99
N GLU A 68 2.24 10.32 -12.52
CA GLU A 68 2.56 10.46 -13.94
C GLU A 68 3.40 9.30 -14.47
N HIS A 69 4.27 8.72 -13.63
CA HIS A 69 5.15 7.60 -13.99
C HIS A 69 4.56 6.22 -13.64
N LEU A 70 3.40 6.18 -12.97
CA LEU A 70 2.75 4.92 -12.63
C LEU A 70 2.46 4.04 -13.87
N PRO A 71 1.90 4.58 -14.99
CA PRO A 71 1.58 3.75 -16.16
C PRO A 71 2.82 3.07 -16.74
N GLU A 72 3.94 3.78 -16.80
CA GLU A 72 5.21 3.25 -17.31
C GLU A 72 5.73 2.14 -16.39
N LEU A 73 5.77 2.37 -15.08
CA LEU A 73 6.24 1.37 -14.11
C LEU A 73 5.38 0.12 -14.12
N LEU A 74 4.05 0.24 -14.17
CA LEU A 74 3.13 -0.89 -14.28
C LEU A 74 3.40 -1.71 -15.53
N ASN A 75 3.59 -1.04 -16.69
CA ASN A 75 3.89 -1.71 -17.94
C ASN A 75 5.24 -2.46 -17.88
N GLN A 76 6.27 -1.84 -17.32
CA GLN A 76 7.59 -2.46 -17.17
C GLN A 76 7.52 -3.70 -16.25
N ILE A 77 6.83 -3.59 -15.11
CA ILE A 77 6.71 -4.69 -14.14
C ILE A 77 5.85 -5.82 -14.68
N SER A 78 4.75 -5.53 -15.39
CA SER A 78 3.87 -6.55 -15.99
C SER A 78 4.58 -7.43 -17.02
N ASN A 79 5.68 -6.97 -17.59
CA ASN A 79 6.51 -7.75 -18.52
C ASN A 79 7.59 -8.59 -17.83
N LEU A 80 7.76 -8.48 -16.49
CA LEU A 80 8.73 -9.29 -15.77
C LEU A 80 8.14 -10.67 -15.46
N PRO A 81 8.84 -11.75 -15.78
CA PRO A 81 8.38 -13.09 -15.47
C PRO A 81 8.46 -13.33 -13.95
N ASN A 82 7.61 -14.23 -13.45
CA ASN A 82 7.61 -14.63 -12.04
C ASN A 82 7.33 -13.50 -11.03
N LEU A 83 6.72 -12.39 -11.51
CA LEU A 83 6.30 -11.28 -10.68
C LEU A 83 4.81 -10.99 -10.92
N LYS A 84 4.03 -10.85 -9.86
CA LYS A 84 2.60 -10.55 -9.90
C LYS A 84 2.34 -9.21 -9.22
N ILE A 85 1.73 -8.27 -9.93
CA ILE A 85 1.19 -7.05 -9.29
C ILE A 85 -0.09 -7.46 -8.55
N GLU A 86 -0.03 -7.51 -7.24
CA GLU A 86 -1.14 -7.93 -6.37
C GLU A 86 -1.90 -6.74 -5.80
N GLY A 87 -1.25 -5.57 -5.68
CA GLY A 87 -1.90 -4.39 -5.17
C GLY A 87 -1.31 -3.09 -5.69
N VAL A 88 -2.10 -2.01 -5.51
CA VAL A 88 -1.67 -0.62 -5.74
C VAL A 88 -2.06 0.21 -4.53
N SER A 89 -1.14 1.02 -4.03
CA SER A 89 -1.34 1.74 -2.79
C SER A 89 -0.84 3.18 -2.82
N THR A 90 -1.35 3.98 -1.90
CA THR A 90 -0.74 5.24 -1.47
C THR A 90 -0.74 5.35 0.05
N HIS A 91 -0.28 6.47 0.60
CA HIS A 91 -0.32 6.74 2.04
C HIS A 91 -0.63 8.21 2.29
N PHE A 92 -1.58 8.47 3.16
CA PHE A 92 -1.96 9.82 3.54
C PHE A 92 -0.94 10.44 4.49
N ALA A 93 -0.60 11.69 4.23
CA ALA A 93 0.39 12.44 5.03
C ALA A 93 -0.21 12.97 6.33
N SER A 94 -1.49 13.35 6.31
CA SER A 94 -2.12 14.12 7.39
C SER A 94 -3.59 13.71 7.63
N ALA A 95 -3.92 12.42 7.53
CA ALA A 95 -5.28 11.94 7.81
C ALA A 95 -5.70 12.06 9.28
N ASP A 96 -4.78 12.35 10.18
CA ASP A 96 -5.00 12.64 11.60
C ASP A 96 -5.34 14.10 11.88
N ASP A 97 -5.08 15.02 10.95
CA ASP A 97 -5.44 16.44 11.08
C ASP A 97 -6.97 16.63 11.13
N GLU A 98 -7.41 17.77 11.68
CA GLU A 98 -8.81 18.19 11.64
C GLU A 98 -9.22 18.58 10.21
N ASP A 99 -8.35 19.31 9.51
CA ASP A 99 -8.53 19.66 8.11
C ASP A 99 -8.10 18.50 7.19
N LEU A 100 -9.06 17.84 6.58
CA LEU A 100 -8.85 16.75 5.65
C LEU A 100 -8.58 17.19 4.20
N SER A 101 -8.40 18.46 3.93
CA SER A 101 -8.23 18.98 2.56
C SER A 101 -7.04 18.35 1.83
N ILE A 102 -5.91 18.16 2.53
CA ILE A 102 -4.72 17.48 2.00
C ILE A 102 -5.03 16.01 1.72
N THR A 103 -5.67 15.32 2.66
CA THR A 103 -6.06 13.91 2.51
C THR A 103 -7.02 13.72 1.34
N GLN A 104 -8.00 14.61 1.17
CA GLN A 104 -8.92 14.61 0.03
C GLN A 104 -8.19 14.85 -1.30
N ALA A 105 -7.25 15.79 -1.33
CA ALA A 105 -6.44 16.05 -2.52
C ALA A 105 -5.57 14.83 -2.88
N GLN A 106 -4.97 14.17 -1.91
CA GLN A 106 -4.22 12.93 -2.11
C GLN A 106 -5.11 11.80 -2.65
N LEU A 107 -6.33 11.64 -2.10
CA LEU A 107 -7.28 10.62 -2.57
C LEU A 107 -7.67 10.86 -4.02
N LYS A 108 -8.00 12.11 -4.40
CA LYS A 108 -8.31 12.47 -5.79
C LYS A 108 -7.16 12.17 -6.74
N LYS A 109 -5.92 12.50 -6.35
CA LYS A 109 -4.73 12.16 -7.15
C LYS A 109 -4.56 10.65 -7.28
N PHE A 110 -4.79 9.90 -6.22
CA PHE A 110 -4.71 8.46 -6.24
C PHE A 110 -5.75 7.84 -7.18
N GLN A 111 -7.01 8.24 -7.05
CA GLN A 111 -8.10 7.79 -7.92
C GLN A 111 -7.82 8.09 -9.40
N ALA A 112 -7.31 9.29 -9.70
CA ALA A 112 -6.90 9.65 -11.06
C ALA A 112 -5.76 8.77 -11.59
N ALA A 113 -4.76 8.46 -10.73
CA ALA A 113 -3.66 7.57 -11.10
C ALA A 113 -4.14 6.14 -11.39
N LEU A 114 -5.13 5.63 -10.64
CA LEU A 114 -5.71 4.29 -10.87
C LEU A 114 -6.42 4.14 -12.22
N ALA A 115 -6.79 5.23 -12.87
CA ALA A 115 -7.42 5.19 -14.20
C ALA A 115 -6.54 4.56 -15.29
N CYS A 116 -5.22 4.42 -15.05
CA CYS A 116 -4.32 3.72 -15.97
C CYS A 116 -4.37 2.19 -15.87
N LEU A 117 -5.05 1.63 -14.86
CA LEU A 117 -5.23 0.19 -14.74
C LEU A 117 -6.08 -0.34 -15.90
N LYS A 118 -5.66 -1.45 -16.49
CA LYS A 118 -6.36 -2.02 -17.64
C LYS A 118 -7.64 -2.71 -17.21
N LYS A 119 -8.62 -2.76 -18.11
CA LYS A 119 -9.85 -3.52 -17.89
C LYS A 119 -9.49 -5.00 -17.74
N GLY A 120 -9.83 -5.58 -16.58
CA GLY A 120 -9.49 -6.97 -16.22
C GLY A 120 -8.37 -7.07 -15.19
N ASP A 121 -7.57 -6.02 -14.97
CA ASP A 121 -6.68 -5.96 -13.82
C ASP A 121 -7.54 -5.82 -12.56
N SER A 122 -7.22 -6.59 -11.53
CA SER A 122 -7.94 -6.55 -10.25
C SER A 122 -6.94 -6.53 -9.08
N PRO A 123 -6.02 -5.56 -9.05
CA PRO A 123 -5.12 -5.43 -7.91
C PRO A 123 -5.91 -4.93 -6.69
N LEU A 124 -5.48 -5.33 -5.49
CA LEU A 124 -6.00 -4.79 -4.23
C LEU A 124 -5.64 -3.30 -4.11
N ILE A 125 -6.63 -2.44 -4.00
CA ILE A 125 -6.42 -1.00 -3.82
C ILE A 125 -6.45 -0.67 -2.34
N HIS A 126 -5.44 0.07 -1.86
CA HIS A 126 -5.40 0.43 -0.44
C HIS A 126 -4.66 1.74 -0.16
N CYS A 127 -5.25 2.57 0.70
CA CYS A 127 -4.63 3.84 1.11
C CYS A 127 -4.87 4.19 2.59
N SER A 128 -5.94 3.69 3.23
CA SER A 128 -6.29 4.03 4.61
C SER A 128 -5.25 3.57 5.62
N ASN A 129 -4.70 4.51 6.38
CA ASN A 129 -4.00 4.29 7.64
C ASN A 129 -5.01 4.29 8.81
N THR A 130 -4.52 4.23 10.06
CA THR A 130 -5.39 4.23 11.25
C THR A 130 -6.37 5.40 11.27
N SER A 131 -5.92 6.63 11.01
CA SER A 131 -6.78 7.81 11.07
C SER A 131 -7.82 7.82 9.95
N ALA A 132 -7.42 7.52 8.73
CA ALA A 132 -8.34 7.45 7.59
C ALA A 132 -9.38 6.32 7.74
N LEU A 133 -9.03 5.21 8.40
CA LEU A 133 -9.95 4.12 8.70
C LEU A 133 -11.19 4.62 9.48
N PHE A 134 -11.00 5.53 10.42
CA PHE A 134 -12.09 6.01 11.28
C PHE A 134 -12.74 7.33 10.79
N LYS A 135 -11.95 8.19 10.15
CA LYS A 135 -12.37 9.55 9.77
C LYS A 135 -12.77 9.67 8.30
N TYR A 136 -12.33 8.73 7.42
CA TYR A 136 -12.46 8.89 5.97
C TYR A 136 -12.85 7.58 5.27
N PRO A 137 -14.11 7.10 5.43
CA PRO A 137 -14.58 5.81 4.89
C PRO A 137 -14.41 5.66 3.38
N GLU A 138 -14.47 6.76 2.61
CA GLU A 138 -14.30 6.76 1.15
C GLU A 138 -12.92 6.26 0.70
N SER A 139 -11.97 6.17 1.63
CA SER A 139 -10.61 5.69 1.37
C SER A 139 -10.38 4.20 1.67
N HIS A 140 -11.39 3.45 2.10
CA HIS A 140 -11.22 2.05 2.52
C HIS A 140 -10.81 1.14 1.38
N PHE A 141 -11.40 1.29 0.18
CA PHE A 141 -11.18 0.40 -0.96
C PHE A 141 -11.19 -1.08 -0.57
N ASP A 142 -10.21 -1.88 -1.04
CA ASP A 142 -10.19 -3.33 -0.83
C ASP A 142 -9.47 -3.74 0.47
N MET A 143 -8.58 -2.87 1.01
CA MET A 143 -7.79 -3.18 2.19
C MET A 143 -7.47 -1.93 2.99
N VAL A 144 -7.54 -2.03 4.31
CA VAL A 144 -7.12 -1.00 5.27
C VAL A 144 -5.87 -1.43 6.02
N ARG A 145 -5.09 -0.45 6.51
CA ARG A 145 -3.83 -0.70 7.21
C ARG A 145 -3.83 -0.04 8.59
N PRO A 146 -4.61 -0.56 9.55
CA PRO A 146 -4.53 -0.10 10.94
C PRO A 146 -3.11 -0.39 11.47
N GLY A 147 -2.54 0.59 12.15
CA GLY A 147 -1.20 0.49 12.76
C GLY A 147 -1.28 0.73 14.26
N LEU A 148 -1.06 1.95 14.70
CA LEU A 148 -0.97 2.32 16.13
C LEU A 148 -2.17 1.84 16.96
N ILE A 149 -3.37 1.87 16.41
CA ILE A 149 -4.58 1.45 17.12
C ILE A 149 -4.55 -0.03 17.53
N LEU A 150 -3.86 -0.89 16.80
CA LEU A 150 -3.70 -2.31 17.16
C LEU A 150 -2.89 -2.51 18.44
N TYR A 151 -2.11 -1.49 18.82
CA TYR A 151 -1.31 -1.45 20.04
C TYR A 151 -1.94 -0.59 21.12
N GLY A 152 -3.20 -0.17 20.96
CA GLY A 152 -3.91 0.70 21.91
C GLY A 152 -3.43 2.15 21.89
N ALA A 153 -2.66 2.57 20.88
CA ALA A 153 -2.18 3.94 20.75
C ALA A 153 -3.02 4.71 19.70
N HIS A 154 -3.33 5.95 20.02
CA HIS A 154 -4.08 6.85 19.14
C HIS A 154 -3.11 7.80 18.40
N PRO A 155 -3.21 7.94 17.05
CA PRO A 155 -2.34 8.82 16.29
C PRO A 155 -2.50 10.31 16.65
N SER A 156 -3.68 10.71 17.11
CA SER A 156 -3.96 12.11 17.49
C SER A 156 -5.08 12.19 18.54
N PRO A 157 -5.13 13.29 19.32
CA PRO A 157 -6.25 13.55 20.25
C PRO A 157 -7.61 13.61 19.52
N THR A 158 -7.64 14.13 18.31
CA THR A 158 -8.86 14.20 17.48
C THR A 158 -9.41 12.81 17.19
N LEU A 159 -8.55 11.85 16.85
CA LEU A 159 -8.99 10.47 16.64
C LEU A 159 -9.49 9.83 17.93
N GLN A 160 -8.84 10.09 19.05
CA GLN A 160 -9.29 9.59 20.34
C GLN A 160 -10.69 10.09 20.70
N ALA A 161 -11.00 11.38 20.43
CA ALA A 161 -12.33 11.93 20.61
C ALA A 161 -13.39 11.21 19.75
N VAL A 162 -13.08 10.97 18.46
CA VAL A 162 -13.97 10.23 17.54
C VAL A 162 -14.24 8.80 18.04
N LEU A 163 -13.23 8.12 18.58
CA LEU A 163 -13.39 6.76 19.11
C LEU A 163 -14.23 6.74 20.39
N ASN A 164 -13.98 7.68 21.30
CA ASN A 164 -14.76 7.80 22.54
C ASN A 164 -16.25 8.07 22.27
N GLU A 165 -16.56 8.88 21.24
CA GLU A 165 -17.95 9.08 20.81
C GLU A 165 -18.60 7.79 20.30
N LYS A 166 -17.86 6.98 19.53
CA LYS A 166 -18.36 5.71 19.01
C LYS A 166 -18.54 4.65 20.10
N GLU A 167 -17.67 4.60 21.08
CA GLU A 167 -17.83 3.69 22.24
C GLU A 167 -19.08 4.03 23.06
N ASN A 168 -19.41 5.31 23.20
CA ASN A 168 -20.64 5.77 23.86
C ASN A 168 -21.93 5.49 23.06
N LEU A 169 -21.82 5.10 21.78
CA LEU A 169 -22.95 4.73 20.92
C LEU A 169 -23.19 3.21 20.84
N SER A 170 -22.32 2.41 21.47
CA SER A 170 -22.55 0.97 21.57
C SER A 170 -23.58 0.66 22.65
N PRO A 171 -24.67 -0.06 22.32
CA PRO A 171 -25.68 -0.44 23.32
C PRO A 171 -25.13 -1.42 24.35
#